data_ee8c418fbde4603acecd224709c880c6
#
_entry.id   ee8c418fbde4603acecd224709c880c6
#
_cell.length_a   1.000
_cell.length_b   1.000
_cell.length_c   1.000
_cell.angle_alpha   90.00
_cell.angle_beta   90.00
_cell.angle_gamma   90.00
#
_symmetry.space_group_name_H-M   'P 1'
#
loop_
_entity.id
_entity.type
_entity.pdbx_description
1 polymer ?
#
loop_
_entity_poly.entity_id
_entity_poly.type
_entity_poly.pdbx_seq_one_letter_code
_entity_poly.pdbx_strand_id
1 'polypeptide(L)'
;TDMGVNRAGFGIIDDEVVRAAAGQEIIRRYFRYACESAMGLVDRESVARIERLLEELGLRPEDRPVVEAARQAARRAHEGGKGNEGIFCGAAAELPDGTMVSGSNTAMMHAAARLVLNAAKRLAGLPDNLRILPSLVTDAVRRLKTEVLVRKRMSLDVEETLIALAISATTNTAAELALGKLRELRGCEMHLTHMPTPGDEAGLRKLGVNLTSDPHFATKDLFGG
;
A
#
# COMPACT_ATOMS: atom_id res chain seq x y z
N THR A 1 19.90 28.37 -15.83
CA THR A 1 21.01 27.44 -15.56
C THR A 1 20.67 26.15 -16.22
N ASP A 2 21.40 25.89 -17.27
CA ASP A 2 21.30 24.71 -18.09
C ASP A 2 21.86 23.54 -17.31
N MET A 3 21.02 22.81 -16.61
CA MET A 3 21.39 21.81 -15.63
C MET A 3 21.62 20.46 -16.29
N GLY A 4 22.61 20.37 -17.15
CA GLY A 4 23.23 19.09 -17.47
C GLY A 4 22.46 18.09 -18.32
N VAL A 5 21.15 18.25 -18.51
CA VAL A 5 20.35 17.36 -19.35
C VAL A 5 20.74 17.50 -20.83
N ASN A 6 21.12 18.70 -21.25
CA ASN A 6 21.56 18.97 -22.62
C ASN A 6 23.00 18.52 -22.93
N ARG A 7 23.78 18.13 -21.91
CA ARG A 7 25.16 17.65 -22.12
C ARG A 7 25.27 16.12 -22.23
N ALA A 8 24.25 15.38 -21.92
CA ALA A 8 24.23 13.94 -22.09
C ALA A 8 24.19 13.49 -23.56
N GLY A 9 24.28 14.43 -24.50
CA GLY A 9 24.48 14.22 -25.93
C GLY A 9 23.46 13.35 -26.67
N PHE A 10 22.74 12.58 -25.95
CA PHE A 10 21.65 11.70 -26.37
C PHE A 10 20.65 11.72 -25.24
N GLY A 11 20.00 12.87 -25.08
CA GLY A 11 18.99 13.06 -24.05
C GLY A 11 17.97 11.93 -24.07
N ILE A 12 17.32 11.72 -22.96
CA ILE A 12 16.15 10.87 -22.89
C ILE A 12 15.19 11.38 -23.97
N ILE A 13 15.20 10.71 -25.12
CA ILE A 13 14.56 11.18 -26.36
C ILE A 13 13.17 10.57 -26.51
N ASP A 14 12.69 9.84 -25.49
CA ASP A 14 11.34 9.34 -25.50
C ASP A 14 10.43 10.29 -24.72
N ASP A 15 9.89 11.30 -25.45
CA ASP A 15 8.96 12.27 -24.91
C ASP A 15 7.70 11.61 -24.35
N GLU A 16 7.31 10.43 -24.83
CA GLU A 16 6.14 9.69 -24.33
C GLU A 16 6.43 9.10 -22.95
N VAL A 17 7.60 8.49 -22.77
CA VAL A 17 8.03 7.95 -21.45
C VAL A 17 8.16 9.06 -20.43
N VAL A 18 8.72 10.20 -20.82
CA VAL A 18 8.86 11.37 -19.94
C VAL A 18 7.48 11.92 -19.54
N ARG A 19 6.55 12.05 -20.50
CA ARG A 19 5.19 12.49 -20.22
C ARG A 19 4.46 11.51 -19.31
N ALA A 20 4.57 10.19 -19.57
CA ALA A 20 3.97 9.17 -18.72
C ALA A 20 4.50 9.23 -17.28
N ALA A 21 5.83 9.33 -17.12
CA ALA A 21 6.45 9.45 -15.81
C ALA A 21 6.03 10.73 -15.07
N ALA A 22 5.97 11.87 -15.78
CA ALA A 22 5.50 13.13 -15.23
C ALA A 22 4.02 13.05 -14.84
N GLY A 23 3.18 12.41 -15.65
CA GLY A 23 1.77 12.16 -15.34
C GLY A 23 1.59 11.34 -14.07
N GLN A 24 2.35 10.26 -13.92
CA GLN A 24 2.31 9.44 -12.70
C GLN A 24 2.76 10.24 -11.46
N GLU A 25 3.74 11.13 -11.58
CA GLU A 25 4.17 11.99 -10.46
C GLU A 25 3.10 13.03 -10.09
N ILE A 26 2.40 13.59 -11.06
CA ILE A 26 1.29 14.53 -10.81
C ILE A 26 0.15 13.81 -10.08
N ILE A 27 -0.20 12.59 -10.50
CA ILE A 27 -1.22 11.77 -9.82
C ILE A 27 -0.77 11.42 -8.39
N ARG A 28 0.48 11.04 -8.16
CA ARG A 28 1.01 10.80 -6.80
C ARG A 28 0.91 12.04 -5.93
N ARG A 29 1.22 13.21 -6.49
CA ARG A 29 1.12 14.50 -5.79
C ARG A 29 -0.32 14.86 -5.47
N TYR A 30 -1.26 14.58 -6.36
CA TYR A 30 -2.70 14.73 -6.09
C TYR A 30 -3.12 13.94 -4.86
N PHE A 31 -2.83 12.62 -4.81
CA PHE A 31 -3.19 11.79 -3.67
C PHE A 31 -2.57 12.28 -2.37
N ARG A 32 -1.30 12.71 -2.42
CA ARG A 32 -0.64 13.25 -1.24
C ARG A 32 -1.35 14.50 -0.71
N TYR A 33 -1.63 15.48 -1.55
CA TYR A 33 -2.32 16.70 -1.12
C TYR A 33 -3.76 16.44 -0.70
N ALA A 34 -4.46 15.52 -1.36
CA ALA A 34 -5.80 15.11 -0.95
C ALA A 34 -5.80 14.49 0.46
N CYS A 35 -4.85 13.62 0.77
CA CYS A 35 -4.67 13.05 2.12
C CYS A 35 -4.28 14.10 3.15
N GLU A 36 -3.32 14.97 2.84
CA GLU A 36 -2.89 16.07 3.71
C GLU A 36 -4.05 17.04 4.00
N SER A 37 -4.90 17.31 3.00
CA SER A 37 -6.10 18.14 3.19
C SER A 37 -7.16 17.44 4.04
N ALA A 38 -7.36 16.14 3.87
CA ALA A 38 -8.25 15.36 4.72
C ALA A 38 -7.80 15.33 6.20
N MET A 39 -6.49 15.45 6.43
CA MET A 39 -5.91 15.59 7.78
C MET A 39 -5.87 17.04 8.29
N GLY A 40 -6.30 18.03 7.48
CA GLY A 40 -6.26 19.44 7.83
C GLY A 40 -4.87 20.08 7.77
N LEU A 41 -3.90 19.45 7.12
CA LEU A 41 -2.51 19.93 7.00
C LEU A 41 -2.31 20.85 5.80
N VAL A 42 -3.16 20.74 4.79
CA VAL A 42 -3.12 21.53 3.55
C VAL A 42 -4.51 22.10 3.28
N ASP A 43 -4.57 23.32 2.75
CA ASP A 43 -5.82 23.97 2.38
C ASP A 43 -6.45 23.33 1.12
N ARG A 44 -7.77 23.50 0.99
CA ARG A 44 -8.53 22.99 -0.14
C ARG A 44 -8.14 23.64 -1.48
N GLU A 45 -7.61 24.87 -1.46
CA GLU A 45 -7.19 25.56 -2.68
C GLU A 45 -5.98 24.87 -3.30
N SER A 46 -5.05 24.36 -2.48
CA SER A 46 -3.89 23.59 -2.94
C SER A 46 -4.31 22.29 -3.63
N VAL A 47 -5.33 21.60 -3.12
CA VAL A 47 -5.91 20.41 -3.78
C VAL A 47 -6.58 20.81 -5.10
N ALA A 48 -7.40 21.86 -5.09
CA ALA A 48 -8.09 22.34 -6.30
C ALA A 48 -7.12 22.77 -7.41
N ARG A 49 -5.92 23.27 -7.08
CA ARG A 49 -4.88 23.57 -8.08
C ARG A 49 -4.37 22.32 -8.78
N ILE A 50 -4.17 21.23 -8.05
CA ILE A 50 -3.70 19.97 -8.64
C ILE A 50 -4.82 19.29 -9.42
N GLU A 51 -6.06 19.35 -8.96
CA GLU A 51 -7.22 18.86 -9.70
C GLU A 51 -7.35 19.55 -11.05
N ARG A 52 -7.23 20.89 -11.10
CA ARG A 52 -7.19 21.63 -12.37
C ARG A 52 -6.04 21.20 -13.28
N LEU A 53 -4.85 20.98 -12.72
CA LEU A 53 -3.71 20.48 -13.48
C LEU A 53 -3.96 19.09 -14.08
N LEU A 54 -4.61 18.19 -13.34
CA LEU A 54 -5.04 16.88 -13.85
C LEU A 54 -6.01 17.05 -15.03
N GLU A 55 -7.02 17.93 -14.88
CA GLU A 55 -8.00 18.22 -15.93
C GLU A 55 -7.33 18.80 -17.19
N GLU A 56 -6.44 19.78 -17.04
CA GLU A 56 -5.69 20.41 -18.14
C GLU A 56 -4.83 19.42 -18.92
N LEU A 57 -4.28 18.43 -18.24
CA LEU A 57 -3.44 17.39 -18.82
C LEU A 57 -4.24 16.15 -19.27
N GLY A 58 -5.54 16.12 -19.04
CA GLY A 58 -6.40 14.95 -19.33
C GLY A 58 -6.06 13.72 -18.50
N LEU A 59 -5.47 13.91 -17.32
CA LEU A 59 -5.09 12.83 -16.41
C LEU A 59 -6.20 12.54 -15.41
N ARG A 60 -6.33 11.26 -15.02
CA ARG A 60 -7.24 10.81 -13.98
C ARG A 60 -6.47 10.02 -12.90
N PRO A 61 -6.92 10.01 -11.66
CA PRO A 61 -6.33 9.17 -10.60
C PRO A 61 -6.20 7.69 -11.00
N GLU A 62 -7.16 7.18 -11.78
CA GLU A 62 -7.24 5.82 -12.28
C GLU A 62 -6.21 5.50 -13.38
N ASP A 63 -5.57 6.49 -13.98
CA ASP A 63 -4.46 6.30 -14.94
C ASP A 63 -3.19 5.76 -14.23
N ARG A 64 -3.25 5.65 -12.90
CA ARG A 64 -2.35 4.87 -12.08
C ARG A 64 -2.96 3.48 -11.85
N PRO A 65 -2.47 2.39 -12.51
CA PRO A 65 -3.17 1.09 -12.56
C PRO A 65 -3.47 0.47 -11.20
N VAL A 66 -2.62 0.71 -10.20
CA VAL A 66 -2.80 0.20 -8.83
C VAL A 66 -4.01 0.80 -8.12
N VAL A 67 -4.51 1.97 -8.54
CA VAL A 67 -5.67 2.63 -7.94
C VAL A 67 -6.94 1.81 -8.15
N GLU A 68 -7.25 1.50 -9.41
CA GLU A 68 -8.45 0.74 -9.73
C GLU A 68 -8.36 -0.69 -9.18
N ALA A 69 -7.17 -1.32 -9.21
CA ALA A 69 -6.96 -2.64 -8.64
C ALA A 69 -7.22 -2.70 -7.13
N ALA A 70 -6.79 -1.66 -6.37
CA ALA A 70 -7.06 -1.54 -4.94
C ALA A 70 -8.55 -1.34 -4.66
N ARG A 71 -9.21 -0.45 -5.40
CA ARG A 71 -10.65 -0.20 -5.27
C ARG A 71 -11.50 -1.44 -5.61
N GLN A 72 -11.10 -2.20 -6.62
CA GLN A 72 -11.72 -3.50 -6.92
C GLN A 72 -11.53 -4.51 -5.80
N ALA A 73 -10.36 -4.55 -5.15
CA ALA A 73 -10.15 -5.44 -4.01
C ALA A 73 -11.08 -5.09 -2.84
N ALA A 74 -11.31 -3.80 -2.56
CA ALA A 74 -12.27 -3.37 -1.55
C ALA A 74 -13.72 -3.73 -1.92
N ARG A 75 -14.13 -3.52 -3.18
CA ARG A 75 -15.48 -3.90 -3.67
C ARG A 75 -15.72 -5.41 -3.53
N ARG A 76 -14.77 -6.25 -3.99
CA ARG A 76 -14.87 -7.71 -3.84
C ARG A 76 -14.94 -8.16 -2.39
N ALA A 77 -14.23 -7.47 -1.49
CA ALA A 77 -14.31 -7.75 -0.06
C ALA A 77 -15.68 -7.40 0.51
N HIS A 78 -16.26 -6.28 0.10
CA HIS A 78 -17.60 -5.85 0.48
C HIS A 78 -18.68 -6.84 -0.01
N GLU A 79 -18.68 -7.17 -1.28
CA GLU A 79 -19.62 -8.12 -1.91
C GLU A 79 -19.53 -9.52 -1.29
N GLY A 80 -18.33 -9.95 -0.92
CA GLY A 80 -18.07 -11.25 -0.29
C GLY A 80 -18.22 -11.24 1.24
N GLY A 81 -18.61 -10.12 1.87
CA GLY A 81 -18.68 -9.99 3.33
C GLY A 81 -17.33 -10.22 4.05
N LYS A 82 -16.22 -10.01 3.35
CA LYS A 82 -14.86 -10.29 3.84
C LYS A 82 -14.19 -9.00 4.28
N GLY A 83 -14.63 -8.43 5.34
CA GLY A 83 -14.03 -7.24 5.96
C GLY A 83 -13.79 -7.46 7.44
N ASN A 84 -13.77 -6.37 8.18
CA ASN A 84 -13.76 -6.39 9.63
C ASN A 84 -14.72 -5.31 10.15
N GLU A 85 -15.74 -5.72 10.92
CA GLU A 85 -16.69 -4.80 11.57
C GLU A 85 -17.36 -3.80 10.61
N GLY A 86 -17.71 -4.27 9.39
CA GLY A 86 -18.33 -3.42 8.36
C GLY A 86 -17.34 -2.52 7.61
N ILE A 87 -16.03 -2.65 7.85
CA ILE A 87 -14.97 -1.90 7.18
C ILE A 87 -14.41 -2.77 6.05
N PHE A 88 -14.35 -2.21 4.85
CA PHE A 88 -13.85 -2.89 3.65
C PHE A 88 -12.77 -2.04 2.98
N CYS A 89 -11.52 -2.40 3.22
CA CYS A 89 -10.35 -1.75 2.66
C CYS A 89 -9.68 -2.65 1.63
N GLY A 90 -9.18 -2.05 0.56
CA GLY A 90 -8.40 -2.70 -0.47
C GLY A 90 -7.02 -2.10 -0.58
N ALA A 91 -6.10 -2.89 -1.09
CA ALA A 91 -4.75 -2.49 -1.42
C ALA A 91 -4.30 -3.22 -2.70
N ALA A 92 -3.47 -2.58 -3.52
CA ALA A 92 -2.87 -3.22 -4.68
C ALA A 92 -1.44 -2.72 -4.90
N ALA A 93 -0.61 -3.58 -5.50
CA ALA A 93 0.74 -3.27 -5.91
C ALA A 93 1.00 -3.85 -7.30
N GLU A 94 1.80 -3.12 -8.07
CA GLU A 94 2.38 -3.61 -9.31
C GLU A 94 3.81 -4.09 -9.01
N LEU A 95 4.06 -5.37 -9.27
CA LEU A 95 5.36 -6.01 -9.06
C LEU A 95 6.33 -5.66 -10.20
N PRO A 96 7.65 -5.92 -10.06
CA PRO A 96 8.64 -5.59 -11.08
C PRO A 96 8.42 -6.23 -12.44
N ASP A 97 7.69 -7.36 -12.49
CA ASP A 97 7.31 -8.05 -13.72
C ASP A 97 5.99 -7.56 -14.34
N GLY A 98 5.41 -6.47 -13.80
CA GLY A 98 4.10 -5.93 -14.19
C GLY A 98 2.90 -6.69 -13.62
N THR A 99 3.12 -7.74 -12.83
CA THR A 99 2.02 -8.47 -12.19
C THR A 99 1.32 -7.63 -11.15
N MET A 100 -0.01 -7.51 -11.26
CA MET A 100 -0.83 -6.84 -10.26
C MET A 100 -1.21 -7.81 -9.13
N VAL A 101 -0.87 -7.44 -7.89
CA VAL A 101 -1.24 -8.18 -6.69
C VAL A 101 -2.14 -7.31 -5.82
N SER A 102 -3.13 -7.91 -5.16
CA SER A 102 -4.04 -7.18 -4.29
C SER A 102 -4.23 -7.85 -2.93
N GLY A 103 -4.66 -7.07 -1.96
CA GLY A 103 -5.05 -7.50 -0.62
C GLY A 103 -6.28 -6.74 -0.14
N SER A 104 -7.06 -7.35 0.75
CA SER A 104 -8.16 -6.69 1.45
C SER A 104 -8.05 -6.95 2.94
N ASN A 105 -8.60 -6.07 3.77
CA ASN A 105 -8.58 -6.25 5.21
C ASN A 105 -9.42 -7.45 5.65
N THR A 106 -9.07 -7.98 6.80
CA THR A 106 -9.78 -9.04 7.51
C THR A 106 -9.76 -8.74 9.01
N ALA A 107 -10.45 -9.52 9.81
CA ALA A 107 -10.35 -9.44 11.27
C ALA A 107 -8.91 -9.66 11.80
N MET A 108 -8.02 -10.27 11.00
CA MET A 108 -6.66 -10.59 11.41
C MET A 108 -5.61 -9.61 10.90
N MET A 109 -5.84 -8.95 9.76
CA MET A 109 -4.81 -8.14 9.10
C MET A 109 -5.41 -6.95 8.38
N HIS A 110 -4.66 -5.86 8.34
CA HIS A 110 -4.92 -4.72 7.47
C HIS A 110 -4.77 -5.09 5.99
N ALA A 111 -5.40 -4.33 5.10
CA ALA A 111 -5.31 -4.54 3.65
C ALA A 111 -3.85 -4.44 3.16
N ALA A 112 -3.10 -3.46 3.66
CA ALA A 112 -1.69 -3.26 3.36
C ALA A 112 -0.82 -4.46 3.79
N ALA A 113 -1.01 -4.95 5.01
CA ALA A 113 -0.29 -6.10 5.54
C ALA A 113 -0.54 -7.36 4.71
N ARG A 114 -1.81 -7.60 4.35
CA ARG A 114 -2.18 -8.74 3.50
C ARG A 114 -1.62 -8.60 2.09
N LEU A 115 -1.61 -7.39 1.51
CA LEU A 115 -0.98 -7.12 0.23
C LEU A 115 0.51 -7.47 0.26
N VAL A 116 1.26 -7.01 1.26
CA VAL A 116 2.70 -7.29 1.40
C VAL A 116 2.97 -8.79 1.46
N LEU A 117 2.18 -9.56 2.22
CA LEU A 117 2.31 -11.01 2.26
C LEU A 117 1.99 -11.67 0.92
N ASN A 118 0.94 -11.24 0.23
CA ASN A 118 0.58 -11.77 -1.08
C ASN A 118 1.65 -11.46 -2.13
N ALA A 119 2.19 -10.25 -2.12
CA ALA A 119 3.29 -9.84 -2.99
C ALA A 119 4.56 -10.67 -2.72
N ALA A 120 4.95 -10.83 -1.46
CA ALA A 120 6.09 -11.65 -1.07
C ALA A 120 5.93 -13.11 -1.50
N LYS A 121 4.73 -13.71 -1.33
CA LYS A 121 4.43 -15.06 -1.82
C LYS A 121 4.55 -15.13 -3.35
N ARG A 122 3.97 -14.19 -4.06
CA ARG A 122 4.01 -14.15 -5.53
C ARG A 122 5.45 -14.08 -6.04
N LEU A 123 6.27 -13.17 -5.48
CA LEU A 123 7.68 -13.04 -5.82
C LEU A 123 8.51 -14.29 -5.47
N ALA A 124 8.12 -15.02 -4.43
CA ALA A 124 8.77 -16.28 -4.04
C ALA A 124 8.27 -17.51 -4.83
N GLY A 125 7.32 -17.34 -5.77
CA GLY A 125 6.72 -18.45 -6.52
C GLY A 125 5.87 -19.40 -5.65
N LEU A 126 5.37 -18.90 -4.51
CA LEU A 126 4.57 -19.70 -3.57
C LEU A 126 3.08 -19.62 -3.92
N PRO A 127 2.31 -20.70 -3.69
CA PRO A 127 0.87 -20.71 -3.91
C PRO A 127 0.13 -19.66 -3.06
N ASP A 128 -0.90 -19.02 -3.64
CA ASP A 128 -1.67 -17.97 -2.96
C ASP A 128 -2.37 -18.44 -1.68
N ASN A 129 -2.82 -19.70 -1.66
CA ASN A 129 -3.50 -20.30 -0.51
C ASN A 129 -2.54 -20.78 0.60
N LEU A 130 -1.24 -20.75 0.36
CA LEU A 130 -0.26 -21.17 1.35
C LEU A 130 -0.22 -20.19 2.54
N ARG A 131 -0.41 -20.73 3.74
CA ARG A 131 -0.27 -19.96 4.98
C ARG A 131 1.19 -19.92 5.39
N ILE A 132 1.82 -18.75 5.29
CA ILE A 132 3.22 -18.52 5.70
C ILE A 132 3.35 -17.98 7.12
N LEU A 133 2.24 -17.51 7.72
CA LEU A 133 2.18 -17.12 9.14
C LEU A 133 1.41 -18.19 9.93
N PRO A 134 2.06 -18.95 10.83
CA PRO A 134 1.39 -19.86 11.72
C PRO A 134 0.44 -19.13 12.69
N SER A 135 -0.70 -19.75 13.00
CA SER A 135 -1.67 -19.17 13.96
C SER A 135 -1.03 -18.91 15.33
N LEU A 136 -0.13 -19.78 15.78
CA LEU A 136 0.59 -19.59 17.03
C LEU A 136 1.30 -18.23 17.11
N VAL A 137 1.94 -17.79 16.02
CA VAL A 137 2.64 -16.50 15.97
C VAL A 137 1.65 -15.35 15.93
N THR A 138 0.63 -15.42 15.06
CA THR A 138 -0.38 -14.35 14.94
C THR A 138 -1.20 -14.19 16.21
N ASP A 139 -1.56 -15.30 16.88
CA ASP A 139 -2.30 -15.27 18.13
C ASP A 139 -1.45 -14.75 19.31
N ALA A 140 -0.14 -15.01 19.30
CA ALA A 140 0.77 -14.43 20.29
C ALA A 140 0.84 -12.89 20.16
N VAL A 141 0.95 -12.36 18.92
CA VAL A 141 0.93 -10.91 18.66
C VAL A 141 -0.42 -10.31 19.09
N ARG A 142 -1.53 -10.96 18.76
CA ARG A 142 -2.87 -10.51 19.16
C ARG A 142 -3.05 -10.45 20.67
N ARG A 143 -2.60 -11.49 21.41
CA ARG A 143 -2.62 -11.49 22.88
C ARG A 143 -1.80 -10.34 23.46
N LEU A 144 -0.60 -10.10 22.94
CA LEU A 144 0.20 -8.95 23.35
C LEU A 144 -0.58 -7.64 23.19
N LYS A 145 -1.25 -7.45 22.05
CA LYS A 145 -2.05 -6.24 21.76
C LYS A 145 -3.22 -6.09 22.75
N THR A 146 -3.92 -7.17 23.08
CA THR A 146 -5.12 -7.13 23.92
C THR A 146 -4.80 -7.14 25.42
N GLU A 147 -3.89 -8.01 25.86
CA GLU A 147 -3.65 -8.25 27.29
C GLU A 147 -2.62 -7.30 27.89
N VAL A 148 -1.63 -6.88 27.10
CA VAL A 148 -0.54 -6.01 27.58
C VAL A 148 -0.69 -4.58 27.12
N LEU A 149 -0.92 -4.37 25.82
CA LEU A 149 -1.01 -3.02 25.23
C LEU A 149 -2.43 -2.42 25.32
N VAL A 150 -3.41 -3.21 25.73
CA VAL A 150 -4.83 -2.83 25.89
C VAL A 150 -5.39 -2.13 24.64
N ARG A 151 -4.96 -2.57 23.45
CA ARG A 151 -5.43 -2.01 22.19
C ARG A 151 -6.80 -2.59 21.80
N LYS A 152 -7.72 -1.74 21.37
CA LYS A 152 -9.04 -2.17 20.87
C LYS A 152 -8.94 -2.94 19.55
N ARG A 153 -7.96 -2.62 18.70
CA ARG A 153 -7.79 -3.24 17.38
C ARG A 153 -6.84 -4.41 17.44
N MET A 154 -7.31 -5.58 17.02
CA MET A 154 -6.55 -6.84 17.06
C MET A 154 -5.88 -7.20 15.73
N SER A 155 -6.30 -6.58 14.62
CA SER A 155 -5.72 -6.84 13.30
C SER A 155 -4.28 -6.34 13.22
N LEU A 156 -3.43 -7.11 12.54
CA LEU A 156 -2.02 -6.80 12.36
C LEU A 156 -1.85 -5.75 11.26
N ASP A 157 -1.04 -4.74 11.55
CA ASP A 157 -0.53 -3.79 10.56
C ASP A 157 0.72 -4.36 9.83
N VAL A 158 1.33 -3.56 8.95
CA VAL A 158 2.50 -3.99 8.17
C VAL A 158 3.70 -4.29 9.07
N GLU A 159 4.04 -3.41 10.03
CA GLU A 159 5.20 -3.65 10.91
C GLU A 159 5.03 -4.93 11.75
N GLU A 160 3.87 -5.10 12.37
CA GLU A 160 3.54 -6.30 13.15
C GLU A 160 3.59 -7.57 12.28
N THR A 161 3.11 -7.47 11.04
CA THR A 161 3.12 -8.58 10.07
C THR A 161 4.53 -8.93 9.62
N LEU A 162 5.41 -7.94 9.39
CA LEU A 162 6.81 -8.17 9.06
C LEU A 162 7.57 -8.85 10.21
N ILE A 163 7.31 -8.45 11.46
CA ILE A 163 7.87 -9.12 12.64
C ILE A 163 7.36 -10.55 12.73
N ALA A 164 6.05 -10.77 12.57
CA ALA A 164 5.46 -12.10 12.57
C ALA A 164 6.05 -13.00 11.46
N LEU A 165 6.29 -12.45 10.27
CA LEU A 165 6.93 -13.16 9.17
C LEU A 165 8.38 -13.53 9.49
N ALA A 166 9.16 -12.61 10.08
CA ALA A 166 10.53 -12.87 10.48
C ALA A 166 10.61 -13.97 11.54
N ILE A 167 9.73 -13.97 12.53
CA ILE A 167 9.63 -15.05 13.53
C ILE A 167 9.26 -16.38 12.84
N SER A 168 8.27 -16.35 11.94
CA SER A 168 7.82 -17.57 11.23
C SER A 168 8.92 -18.14 10.33
N ALA A 169 9.77 -17.31 9.75
CA ALA A 169 10.88 -17.73 8.89
C ALA A 169 11.94 -18.59 9.63
N THR A 170 12.01 -18.52 10.96
CA THR A 170 12.95 -19.33 11.74
C THR A 170 12.65 -20.83 11.71
N THR A 171 11.41 -21.21 11.40
CA THR A 171 10.95 -22.62 11.41
C THR A 171 10.12 -23.00 10.18
N ASN A 172 9.89 -22.07 9.26
CA ASN A 172 9.04 -22.28 8.07
C ASN A 172 9.78 -21.79 6.83
N THR A 173 10.26 -22.70 6.01
CA THR A 173 10.99 -22.42 4.77
C THR A 173 10.20 -21.54 3.79
N ALA A 174 8.88 -21.70 3.69
CA ALA A 174 8.08 -20.85 2.83
C ALA A 174 8.02 -19.39 3.35
N ALA A 175 7.98 -19.20 4.68
CA ALA A 175 8.08 -17.88 5.28
C ALA A 175 9.47 -17.26 5.05
N GLU A 176 10.53 -18.07 5.14
CA GLU A 176 11.90 -17.65 4.86
C GLU A 176 12.07 -17.19 3.40
N LEU A 177 11.57 -17.97 2.43
CA LEU A 177 11.58 -17.60 1.02
C LEU A 177 10.82 -16.29 0.77
N ALA A 178 9.63 -16.13 1.34
CA ALA A 178 8.83 -14.92 1.22
C ALA A 178 9.54 -13.71 1.86
N LEU A 179 10.14 -13.88 3.04
CA LEU A 179 10.91 -12.83 3.73
C LEU A 179 12.08 -12.34 2.87
N GLY A 180 12.81 -13.26 2.23
CA GLY A 180 13.92 -12.95 1.33
C GLY A 180 13.52 -12.09 0.12
N LYS A 181 12.25 -12.18 -0.30
CA LYS A 181 11.69 -11.45 -1.46
C LYS A 181 11.20 -10.03 -1.15
N LEU A 182 11.07 -9.64 0.11
CA LEU A 182 10.56 -8.31 0.47
C LEU A 182 11.38 -7.15 -0.11
N ARG A 183 12.68 -7.34 -0.34
CA ARG A 183 13.55 -6.31 -0.94
C ARG A 183 13.17 -5.98 -2.38
N GLU A 184 12.53 -6.90 -3.09
CA GLU A 184 12.06 -6.73 -4.47
C GLU A 184 10.83 -5.81 -4.56
N LEU A 185 10.19 -5.48 -3.43
CA LEU A 185 9.13 -4.49 -3.37
C LEU A 185 9.61 -3.03 -3.48
N ARG A 186 10.92 -2.79 -3.34
CA ARG A 186 11.47 -1.44 -3.46
C ARG A 186 11.17 -0.85 -4.83
N GLY A 187 10.57 0.35 -4.82
CA GLY A 187 10.17 1.06 -6.03
C GLY A 187 8.87 0.58 -6.68
N CYS A 188 8.25 -0.51 -6.17
CA CYS A 188 6.93 -0.94 -6.66
C CYS A 188 5.88 0.13 -6.40
N GLU A 189 4.98 0.32 -7.36
CA GLU A 189 3.83 1.18 -7.23
C GLU A 189 2.77 0.51 -6.34
N MET A 190 2.22 1.25 -5.38
CA MET A 190 1.25 0.72 -4.43
C MET A 190 0.15 1.74 -4.13
N HIS A 191 -1.08 1.27 -4.00
CA HIS A 191 -2.22 2.10 -3.60
C HIS A 191 -3.09 1.42 -2.55
N LEU A 192 -3.60 2.24 -1.61
CA LEU A 192 -4.56 1.84 -0.58
C LEU A 192 -5.86 2.63 -0.75
N THR A 193 -7.01 2.00 -0.53
CA THR A 193 -8.32 2.68 -0.56
C THR A 193 -8.63 3.50 0.70
N HIS A 194 -7.66 3.65 1.58
CA HIS A 194 -7.77 4.41 2.83
C HIS A 194 -6.38 4.89 3.25
N MET A 195 -6.33 5.94 4.03
CA MET A 195 -5.07 6.43 4.59
C MET A 195 -4.45 5.36 5.51
N PRO A 196 -3.14 5.07 5.38
CA PRO A 196 -2.47 4.06 6.18
C PRO A 196 -2.47 4.42 7.67
N THR A 197 -2.49 3.41 8.53
CA THR A 197 -2.17 3.60 9.94
C THR A 197 -0.66 3.87 10.11
N PRO A 198 -0.20 4.42 11.26
CA PRO A 198 1.23 4.66 11.48
C PRO A 198 2.12 3.43 11.28
N GLY A 199 1.68 2.24 11.71
CA GLY A 199 2.43 1.00 11.51
C GLY A 199 2.41 0.49 10.06
N ASP A 200 1.31 0.72 9.33
CA ASP A 200 1.27 0.45 7.89
C ASP A 200 2.21 1.39 7.14
N GLU A 201 2.13 2.70 7.41
CA GLU A 201 2.98 3.69 6.76
C GLU A 201 4.47 3.47 7.03
N ALA A 202 4.84 3.25 8.30
CA ALA A 202 6.21 3.02 8.70
C ALA A 202 6.80 1.76 8.03
N GLY A 203 6.05 0.66 8.01
CA GLY A 203 6.45 -0.57 7.36
C GLY A 203 6.62 -0.42 5.85
N LEU A 204 5.64 0.17 5.17
CA LEU A 204 5.68 0.39 3.71
C LEU A 204 6.79 1.35 3.30
N ARG A 205 7.03 2.41 4.09
CA ARG A 205 8.14 3.35 3.86
C ARG A 205 9.50 2.64 3.95
N LYS A 206 9.69 1.75 4.94
CA LYS A 206 10.93 0.96 5.10
C LYS A 206 11.13 -0.03 3.96
N LEU A 207 10.07 -0.59 3.40
CA LEU A 207 10.11 -1.41 2.20
C LEU A 207 10.46 -0.60 0.94
N GLY A 208 10.31 0.72 0.97
CA GLY A 208 10.70 1.63 -0.11
C GLY A 208 9.74 1.60 -1.29
N VAL A 209 8.45 1.33 -1.05
CA VAL A 209 7.40 1.37 -2.09
C VAL A 209 6.96 2.80 -2.41
N ASN A 210 6.48 3.02 -3.62
CA ASN A 210 5.85 4.27 -4.06
C ASN A 210 4.37 4.25 -3.67
N LEU A 211 4.08 4.65 -2.43
CA LEU A 211 2.75 4.57 -1.85
C LEU A 211 1.88 5.77 -2.22
N THR A 212 0.62 5.48 -2.56
CA THR A 212 -0.49 6.43 -2.59
C THR A 212 -1.69 5.86 -1.83
N SER A 213 -2.61 6.71 -1.41
CA SER A 213 -3.87 6.26 -0.80
C SER A 213 -5.03 7.19 -1.13
N ASP A 214 -6.25 6.66 -1.15
CA ASP A 214 -7.45 7.48 -1.17
C ASP A 214 -7.53 8.31 0.12
N PRO A 215 -8.04 9.55 0.08
CA PRO A 215 -8.10 10.46 1.21
C PRO A 215 -9.25 10.13 2.18
N HIS A 216 -9.38 8.87 2.53
CA HIS A 216 -10.42 8.36 3.42
C HIS A 216 -9.81 7.67 4.62
N PHE A 217 -10.36 7.92 5.80
CA PHE A 217 -10.03 7.15 6.99
C PHE A 217 -10.75 5.79 6.95
N ALA A 218 -10.08 4.72 7.35
CA ALA A 218 -10.68 3.39 7.44
C ALA A 218 -11.83 3.34 8.46
N THR A 219 -11.76 4.19 9.50
CA THR A 219 -12.80 4.32 10.54
C THR A 219 -12.90 5.77 10.99
N LYS A 220 -14.05 6.14 11.58
CA LYS A 220 -14.26 7.46 12.21
C LYS A 220 -13.41 7.65 13.50
N ASP A 221 -12.90 6.57 14.07
CA ASP A 221 -12.24 6.55 15.39
C ASP A 221 -10.70 6.56 15.29
N LEU A 222 -10.11 7.11 14.25
CA LEU A 222 -8.64 7.17 14.10
C LEU A 222 -7.94 8.02 15.18
N PHE A 223 -8.69 8.89 15.86
CA PHE A 223 -8.19 9.77 16.92
C PHE A 223 -8.79 9.48 18.31
N GLY A 224 -9.57 8.42 18.45
CA GLY A 224 -10.07 7.91 19.72
C GLY A 224 -9.12 6.86 20.27
N GLY A 225 -8.02 7.30 20.89
CA GLY A 225 -7.05 6.49 21.59
C GLY A 225 -7.50 6.12 22.97
#